data_f9072804a22aa621f885e5f83817865c
#
_entry.id   f9072804a22aa621f885e5f83817865c
#
_cell.length_a   1.000
_cell.length_b   1.000
_cell.length_c   1.000
_cell.angle_alpha   90.00
_cell.angle_beta   90.00
_cell.angle_gamma   90.00
#
_symmetry.space_group_name_H-M   'P 1'
#
loop_
_entity.id
_entity.type
_entity.pdbx_description
1 polymer ?
#
loop_
_entity_poly.entity_id
_entity_poly.type
_entity_poly.pdbx_seq_one_letter_code
_entity_poly.pdbx_strand_id
1 'polypeptide(L)'
;KSFTWSTNFNISFIRNELKSLESGANYKTTRSGFDGNFTQDDYIAMVGSSLGLIYGYEFDGIYQSSDFYIDGYTDANNPKYILKEGVVNNTRYTDADGLRPGVVKYKDQNGDGIITSEDRTVIGNALPKWYGGITNTFNYRGIDLSFMFQFNYGNDIYNATRLYATQTRNGRRNMMAEVADRWSETNASNKVPSVKGYITNDVYSRFVEDGSFLRLKNVTLGYTLPHKWTKKFYVSKLRVYASGQNLFCINGYSGYDPEVSTTGSNPMTPGLDWGAYPKSRVFTFGIDLQF
;
A
#
# COMPACT_ATOMS: atom_id res chain seq x y z
N LYS A 1 -8.70 29.82 -38.22
CA LYS A 1 -8.56 28.46 -37.58
C LYS A 1 -7.84 28.66 -36.27
N SER A 2 -8.62 28.90 -35.22
CA SER A 2 -8.14 29.21 -33.88
C SER A 2 -7.66 27.99 -33.14
N PHE A 3 -6.61 28.16 -32.35
CA PHE A 3 -6.27 27.25 -31.29
C PHE A 3 -7.35 27.34 -30.18
N THR A 4 -7.78 26.19 -29.68
CA THR A 4 -8.66 26.13 -28.49
C THR A 4 -8.03 25.27 -27.45
N TRP A 5 -8.14 25.71 -26.22
CA TRP A 5 -7.72 24.97 -25.03
C TRP A 5 -8.84 25.02 -24.00
N SER A 6 -9.16 23.88 -23.45
CA SER A 6 -10.09 23.76 -22.32
C SER A 6 -9.48 22.90 -21.23
N THR A 7 -9.72 23.27 -19.99
CA THR A 7 -9.31 22.52 -18.81
C THR A 7 -10.53 22.23 -17.96
N ASN A 8 -10.66 20.98 -17.52
CA ASN A 8 -11.61 20.59 -16.49
C ASN A 8 -10.83 20.07 -15.30
N PHE A 9 -11.04 20.65 -14.13
CA PHE A 9 -10.40 20.27 -12.88
C PHE A 9 -11.47 19.96 -11.84
N ASN A 10 -11.30 18.85 -11.13
CA ASN A 10 -12.11 18.52 -9.96
C ASN A 10 -11.20 18.06 -8.82
N ILE A 11 -11.61 18.37 -7.60
CA ILE A 11 -10.99 17.90 -6.38
C ILE A 11 -12.09 17.64 -5.34
N SER A 12 -11.96 16.54 -4.62
CA SER A 12 -12.85 16.15 -3.53
C SER A 12 -12.05 15.94 -2.26
N PHE A 13 -12.56 16.45 -1.15
CA PHE A 13 -12.03 16.24 0.19
C PHE A 13 -12.96 15.31 0.94
N ILE A 14 -12.41 14.24 1.52
CA ILE A 14 -13.20 13.30 2.32
C ILE A 14 -12.95 13.59 3.79
N ARG A 15 -14.04 13.71 4.53
CA ARG A 15 -14.03 13.68 5.99
C ARG A 15 -15.21 12.81 6.45
N ASN A 16 -14.93 11.81 7.22
CA ASN A 16 -15.95 11.01 7.88
C ASN A 16 -15.57 10.84 9.35
N GLU A 17 -16.56 10.58 10.17
CA GLU A 17 -16.40 10.40 11.61
C GLU A 17 -17.44 9.40 12.10
N LEU A 18 -16.98 8.36 12.78
CA LEU A 18 -17.86 7.42 13.44
C LEU A 18 -18.47 8.07 14.69
N LYS A 19 -19.80 8.26 14.71
CA LYS A 19 -20.48 8.93 15.82
C LYS A 19 -20.80 8.00 16.99
N SER A 20 -21.17 6.75 16.71
CA SER A 20 -21.48 5.77 17.73
C SER A 20 -21.41 4.35 17.16
N LEU A 21 -21.27 3.38 18.04
CA LEU A 21 -21.45 1.96 17.77
C LEU A 21 -22.71 1.47 18.46
N GLU A 22 -23.42 0.52 17.82
CA GLU A 22 -24.68 -0.04 18.32
C GLU A 22 -24.52 -0.63 19.74
N SER A 23 -23.36 -1.24 20.03
CA SER A 23 -23.05 -1.80 21.35
C SER A 23 -22.79 -0.78 22.45
N GLY A 24 -22.72 0.52 22.12
CA GLY A 24 -22.26 1.56 23.05
C GLY A 24 -20.75 1.52 23.34
N ALA A 25 -20.00 0.66 22.67
CA ALA A 25 -18.54 0.58 22.81
C ALA A 25 -17.85 1.79 22.16
N ASN A 26 -16.68 2.14 22.65
CA ASN A 26 -15.88 3.23 22.10
C ASN A 26 -15.13 2.84 20.82
N TYR A 27 -14.90 1.56 20.61
CA TYR A 27 -14.24 1.04 19.42
C TYR A 27 -14.70 -0.38 19.07
N LYS A 28 -14.43 -0.78 17.84
CA LYS A 28 -14.60 -2.14 17.34
C LYS A 28 -13.42 -2.49 16.45
N THR A 29 -12.76 -3.62 16.71
CA THR A 29 -11.75 -4.16 15.80
C THR A 29 -12.38 -5.07 14.76
N THR A 30 -11.74 -5.18 13.61
CA THR A 30 -12.22 -5.98 12.47
C THR A 30 -11.03 -6.62 11.80
N ARG A 31 -11.22 -7.86 11.36
CA ARG A 31 -10.23 -8.60 10.60
C ARG A 31 -10.58 -8.56 9.10
N SER A 32 -9.60 -8.22 8.24
CA SER A 32 -9.77 -8.27 6.79
C SER A 32 -9.90 -9.71 6.26
N GLY A 33 -9.26 -10.66 6.93
CA GLY A 33 -9.33 -12.07 6.58
C GLY A 33 -8.61 -12.43 5.27
N PHE A 34 -7.58 -11.67 4.90
CA PHE A 34 -6.85 -11.88 3.64
C PHE A 34 -6.14 -13.23 3.54
N ASP A 35 -5.68 -13.80 4.65
CA ASP A 35 -5.14 -15.15 4.75
C ASP A 35 -5.72 -15.84 6.00
N GLY A 36 -6.18 -17.07 5.85
CA GLY A 36 -6.76 -17.86 6.94
C GLY A 36 -5.81 -18.10 8.13
N ASN A 37 -4.50 -17.97 7.92
CA ASN A 37 -3.48 -18.07 8.98
C ASN A 37 -3.31 -16.75 9.75
N PHE A 38 -3.78 -15.61 9.21
CA PHE A 38 -3.78 -14.32 9.90
C PHE A 38 -5.07 -14.21 10.72
N THR A 39 -4.94 -14.39 12.03
CA THR A 39 -6.07 -14.46 12.96
C THR A 39 -6.28 -13.18 13.76
N GLN A 40 -5.35 -12.22 13.69
CA GLN A 40 -5.49 -10.94 14.36
C GLN A 40 -6.35 -9.96 13.56
N ASP A 41 -7.07 -9.09 14.28
CA ASP A 41 -7.74 -7.96 13.69
C ASP A 41 -6.69 -6.94 13.21
N ASP A 42 -6.85 -6.43 12.00
CA ASP A 42 -5.92 -5.53 11.34
C ASP A 42 -6.52 -4.13 11.05
N TYR A 43 -7.78 -3.93 11.42
CA TYR A 43 -8.47 -2.65 11.35
C TYR A 43 -9.20 -2.33 12.64
N ILE A 44 -9.41 -1.03 12.89
CA ILE A 44 -10.17 -0.52 14.03
C ILE A 44 -11.10 0.61 13.61
N ALA A 45 -12.32 0.60 14.12
CA ALA A 45 -13.25 1.70 14.04
C ALA A 45 -13.43 2.30 15.45
N MET A 46 -13.08 3.56 15.62
CA MET A 46 -13.16 4.26 16.90
C MET A 46 -14.15 5.42 16.82
N VAL A 47 -14.99 5.57 17.85
CA VAL A 47 -15.90 6.72 17.97
C VAL A 47 -15.07 8.01 18.02
N GLY A 48 -15.49 9.01 17.24
CA GLY A 48 -14.78 10.27 17.05
C GLY A 48 -13.69 10.24 15.98
N SER A 49 -13.41 9.08 15.36
CA SER A 49 -12.37 8.93 14.33
C SER A 49 -12.97 8.54 12.97
N SER A 50 -12.13 8.62 11.93
CA SER A 50 -12.55 8.14 10.60
C SER A 50 -12.61 6.60 10.56
N LEU A 51 -13.34 6.07 9.59
CA LEU A 51 -13.23 4.66 9.21
C LEU A 51 -11.93 4.41 8.44
N GLY A 52 -11.58 3.12 8.26
CA GLY A 52 -10.42 2.72 7.47
C GLY A 52 -9.08 2.84 8.20
N LEU A 53 -9.11 2.90 9.53
CA LEU A 53 -7.90 2.92 10.34
C LEU A 53 -7.27 1.53 10.40
N ILE A 54 -6.01 1.43 9.98
CA ILE A 54 -5.19 0.22 10.07
C ILE A 54 -4.64 0.13 11.49
N TYR A 55 -4.74 -1.07 12.10
CA TYR A 55 -4.49 -1.27 13.52
C TYR A 55 -3.47 -2.37 13.76
N GLY A 56 -2.40 -2.05 14.46
CA GLY A 56 -1.31 -2.99 14.72
C GLY A 56 -0.22 -2.40 15.58
N TYR A 57 0.99 -2.97 15.48
CA TYR A 57 2.16 -2.50 16.21
C TYR A 57 2.96 -1.46 15.40
N GLU A 58 3.52 -0.48 16.07
CA GLU A 58 4.48 0.43 15.44
C GLU A 58 5.84 -0.28 15.38
N PHE A 59 6.40 -0.40 14.16
CA PHE A 59 7.71 -1.02 13.93
C PHE A 59 8.83 -0.10 14.43
N ASP A 60 9.70 -0.61 15.29
CA ASP A 60 10.84 0.11 15.89
C ASP A 60 12.21 -0.51 15.52
N GLY A 61 12.25 -1.23 14.42
CA GLY A 61 13.49 -1.86 13.96
C GLY A 61 13.60 -3.33 14.33
N ILE A 62 14.82 -3.78 14.58
CA ILE A 62 15.17 -5.19 14.78
C ILE A 62 16.12 -5.27 15.95
N TYR A 63 15.90 -6.23 16.85
CA TYR A 63 16.82 -6.51 17.94
C TYR A 63 18.20 -6.83 17.40
N GLN A 64 19.22 -6.11 17.91
CA GLN A 64 20.61 -6.28 17.55
C GLN A 64 21.34 -7.12 18.59
N SER A 65 22.52 -7.65 18.24
CA SER A 65 23.35 -8.40 19.19
C SER A 65 23.75 -7.55 20.40
N SER A 66 23.81 -6.23 20.23
CA SER A 66 24.08 -5.26 21.31
C SER A 66 22.98 -5.21 22.38
N ASP A 67 21.76 -5.65 22.09
CA ASP A 67 20.63 -5.63 23.01
C ASP A 67 20.65 -6.79 24.00
N PHE A 68 21.59 -7.74 23.85
CA PHE A 68 21.64 -8.97 24.63
C PHE A 68 23.01 -9.20 25.28
N TYR A 69 23.00 -10.02 26.34
CA TYR A 69 24.15 -10.77 26.84
C TYR A 69 24.04 -12.23 26.37
N ILE A 70 25.17 -12.92 26.25
CA ILE A 70 25.22 -14.35 26.03
C ILE A 70 25.46 -15.04 27.38
N ASP A 71 24.52 -15.89 27.79
CA ASP A 71 24.56 -16.68 29.02
C ASP A 71 24.78 -18.16 28.66
N GLY A 72 25.95 -18.47 28.12
CA GLY A 72 26.29 -19.82 27.68
C GLY A 72 25.67 -20.22 26.34
N TYR A 73 25.63 -21.53 26.09
CA TYR A 73 25.16 -22.13 24.84
C TYR A 73 24.25 -23.29 25.16
N THR A 74 23.18 -23.46 24.43
CA THR A 74 22.31 -24.65 24.50
C THR A 74 22.93 -25.84 23.78
N ASP A 75 23.71 -25.61 22.73
CA ASP A 75 24.59 -26.55 22.02
C ASP A 75 25.77 -25.73 21.42
N ALA A 76 26.71 -26.42 20.73
CA ALA A 76 27.97 -25.83 20.26
C ALA A 76 27.80 -24.61 19.36
N ASN A 77 26.63 -24.38 18.78
CA ASN A 77 26.37 -23.32 17.80
C ASN A 77 25.14 -22.46 18.14
N ASN A 78 24.49 -22.66 19.29
CA ASN A 78 23.24 -21.98 19.64
C ASN A 78 23.38 -21.21 20.95
N PRO A 79 23.76 -19.90 20.91
CA PRO A 79 23.92 -19.10 22.11
C PRO A 79 22.57 -18.85 22.80
N LYS A 80 22.59 -18.89 24.12
CA LYS A 80 21.49 -18.49 24.97
C LYS A 80 21.56 -16.98 25.20
N TYR A 81 20.57 -16.25 24.69
CA TYR A 81 20.51 -14.80 24.80
C TYR A 81 19.69 -14.39 26.03
N ILE A 82 20.20 -13.39 26.76
CA ILE A 82 19.50 -12.69 27.83
C ILE A 82 19.36 -11.22 27.44
N LEU A 83 18.14 -10.70 27.42
CA LEU A 83 17.87 -9.30 27.14
C LEU A 83 18.51 -8.41 28.18
N LYS A 84 19.15 -7.31 27.74
CA LYS A 84 19.74 -6.32 28.65
C LYS A 84 18.67 -5.55 29.39
N GLU A 85 19.00 -5.11 30.61
CA GLU A 85 18.15 -4.20 31.38
C GLU A 85 17.91 -2.89 30.61
N GLY A 86 16.68 -2.39 30.66
CA GLY A 86 16.25 -1.19 29.96
C GLY A 86 15.91 -1.40 28.46
N VAL A 87 16.10 -2.60 27.92
CA VAL A 87 15.65 -2.94 26.57
C VAL A 87 14.23 -3.52 26.65
N VAL A 88 13.32 -2.97 25.86
CA VAL A 88 11.90 -3.42 25.80
C VAL A 88 11.82 -4.89 25.44
N ASN A 89 11.06 -5.66 26.20
CA ASN A 89 10.91 -7.11 25.99
C ASN A 89 9.71 -7.39 25.07
N ASN A 90 9.94 -7.98 23.90
CA ASN A 90 8.86 -8.37 23.01
C ASN A 90 8.29 -9.75 23.38
N THR A 91 7.29 -9.75 24.27
CA THR A 91 6.61 -10.99 24.71
C THR A 91 5.73 -11.62 23.64
N ARG A 92 5.50 -10.94 22.52
CA ARG A 92 4.81 -11.49 21.34
C ARG A 92 5.65 -12.57 20.64
N TYR A 93 6.96 -12.53 20.82
CA TYR A 93 7.84 -13.54 20.26
C TYR A 93 7.89 -14.78 21.20
N THR A 94 7.26 -15.86 20.75
CA THR A 94 7.05 -17.08 21.54
C THR A 94 7.83 -18.29 21.04
N ASP A 95 8.96 -18.07 20.35
CA ASP A 95 9.82 -19.18 19.91
C ASP A 95 10.46 -19.88 21.14
N ALA A 96 10.66 -21.20 21.05
CA ALA A 96 11.21 -22.02 22.14
C ALA A 96 12.62 -21.57 22.59
N ASP A 97 13.38 -20.97 21.67
CA ASP A 97 14.72 -20.43 21.95
C ASP A 97 14.70 -19.03 22.60
N GLY A 98 13.52 -18.44 22.83
CA GLY A 98 13.34 -17.10 23.40
C GLY A 98 13.69 -15.95 22.46
N LEU A 99 13.54 -14.73 22.99
CA LEU A 99 13.86 -13.51 22.25
C LEU A 99 15.37 -13.43 21.98
N ARG A 100 15.72 -13.05 20.74
CA ARG A 100 17.10 -13.08 20.23
C ARG A 100 17.38 -11.97 19.23
N PRO A 101 18.64 -11.69 18.87
CA PRO A 101 19.01 -10.80 17.76
C PRO A 101 18.33 -11.23 16.45
N GLY A 102 17.96 -10.24 15.64
CA GLY A 102 17.26 -10.47 14.37
C GLY A 102 15.74 -10.56 14.47
N VAL A 103 15.15 -10.55 15.67
CA VAL A 103 13.68 -10.49 15.87
C VAL A 103 13.18 -9.08 15.66
N VAL A 104 11.97 -8.94 15.13
CA VAL A 104 11.29 -7.66 14.97
C VAL A 104 11.07 -6.98 16.32
N LYS A 105 11.35 -5.67 16.38
CA LYS A 105 11.15 -4.82 17.53
C LYS A 105 9.95 -3.92 17.31
N TYR A 106 9.10 -3.79 18.31
CA TYR A 106 7.96 -2.88 18.31
C TYR A 106 8.16 -1.79 19.35
N LYS A 107 7.51 -0.68 19.11
CA LYS A 107 7.49 0.43 20.05
C LYS A 107 6.56 0.12 21.21
N ASP A 108 7.07 0.28 22.41
CA ASP A 108 6.31 0.27 23.65
C ASP A 108 5.48 1.56 23.72
N GLN A 109 4.16 1.42 23.62
CA GLN A 109 3.25 2.57 23.56
C GLN A 109 2.84 3.07 24.94
N ASN A 110 2.80 2.20 25.93
CA ASN A 110 2.37 2.51 27.30
C ASN A 110 3.56 2.75 28.25
N GLY A 111 4.79 2.38 27.86
CA GLY A 111 6.02 2.61 28.61
C GLY A 111 6.25 1.63 29.74
N ASP A 112 5.64 0.44 29.71
CA ASP A 112 5.76 -0.58 30.78
C ASP A 112 6.98 -1.51 30.60
N GLY A 113 7.71 -1.38 29.48
CA GLY A 113 8.93 -2.14 29.18
C GLY A 113 8.66 -3.50 28.53
N ILE A 114 7.41 -3.85 28.24
CA ILE A 114 7.03 -5.13 27.60
C ILE A 114 6.05 -4.90 26.45
N ILE A 115 6.21 -5.63 25.35
CA ILE A 115 5.26 -5.57 24.22
C ILE A 115 4.16 -6.61 24.43
N THR A 116 2.93 -6.11 24.54
CA THR A 116 1.70 -6.90 24.67
C THR A 116 0.67 -6.48 23.61
N SER A 117 -0.56 -6.96 23.72
CA SER A 117 -1.68 -6.47 22.90
C SER A 117 -2.06 -5.02 23.16
N GLU A 118 -1.65 -4.46 24.31
CA GLU A 118 -1.95 -3.09 24.72
C GLU A 118 -1.10 -2.06 23.96
N ASP A 119 0.03 -2.49 23.36
CA ASP A 119 0.88 -1.65 22.51
C ASP A 119 0.40 -1.52 21.07
N ARG A 120 -0.73 -2.10 20.75
CA ARG A 120 -1.34 -1.91 19.43
C ARG A 120 -1.94 -0.52 19.32
N THR A 121 -1.71 0.11 18.18
CA THR A 121 -2.16 1.48 17.91
C THR A 121 -2.64 1.62 16.47
N VAL A 122 -3.16 2.80 16.11
CA VAL A 122 -3.45 3.15 14.72
C VAL A 122 -2.12 3.39 14.00
N ILE A 123 -1.83 2.57 13.01
CA ILE A 123 -0.58 2.61 12.23
C ILE A 123 -0.77 3.13 10.80
N GLY A 124 -1.98 3.49 10.41
CA GLY A 124 -2.30 4.09 9.12
C GLY A 124 -3.78 4.37 8.93
N ASN A 125 -4.11 5.11 7.88
CA ASN A 125 -5.47 5.40 7.46
C ASN A 125 -5.62 5.18 5.96
N ALA A 126 -6.43 4.21 5.55
CA ALA A 126 -6.62 3.84 4.15
C ALA A 126 -7.51 4.81 3.36
N LEU A 127 -8.14 5.79 4.00
CA LEU A 127 -8.95 6.78 3.31
C LEU A 127 -8.13 7.99 2.89
N PRO A 128 -8.27 8.47 1.64
CA PRO A 128 -7.55 9.63 1.17
C PRO A 128 -8.06 10.91 1.84
N LYS A 129 -7.14 11.87 2.03
CA LYS A 129 -7.47 13.23 2.47
C LYS A 129 -8.15 14.00 1.35
N TRP A 130 -7.69 13.80 0.12
CA TRP A 130 -8.28 14.38 -1.08
C TRP A 130 -7.90 13.57 -2.33
N TYR A 131 -8.76 13.62 -3.32
CA TYR A 131 -8.56 13.01 -4.63
C TYR A 131 -9.23 13.84 -5.72
N GLY A 132 -8.88 13.60 -6.96
CA GLY A 132 -9.46 14.33 -8.07
C GLY A 132 -8.82 14.04 -9.40
N GLY A 133 -9.06 14.94 -10.35
CA GLY A 133 -8.48 14.84 -11.67
C GLY A 133 -8.45 16.16 -12.42
N ILE A 134 -7.57 16.20 -13.41
CA ILE A 134 -7.46 17.30 -14.34
C ILE A 134 -7.43 16.76 -15.77
N THR A 135 -8.35 17.26 -16.60
CA THR A 135 -8.41 16.96 -18.03
C THR A 135 -8.09 18.21 -18.81
N ASN A 136 -7.14 18.12 -19.72
CA ASN A 136 -6.84 19.18 -20.68
C ASN A 136 -7.17 18.70 -22.09
N THR A 137 -7.79 19.56 -22.89
CA THR A 137 -8.12 19.31 -24.27
C THR A 137 -7.63 20.48 -25.14
N PHE A 138 -6.89 20.17 -26.18
CA PHE A 138 -6.31 21.10 -27.11
C PHE A 138 -6.79 20.77 -28.52
N ASN A 139 -7.19 21.80 -29.28
CA ASN A 139 -7.51 21.63 -30.69
C ASN A 139 -6.78 22.67 -31.53
N TYR A 140 -6.15 22.21 -32.60
CA TYR A 140 -5.47 23.11 -33.55
C TYR A 140 -5.40 22.48 -34.93
N ARG A 141 -5.97 23.16 -35.92
CA ARG A 141 -5.89 22.79 -37.36
C ARG A 141 -6.23 21.31 -37.66
N GLY A 142 -7.23 20.77 -36.99
CA GLY A 142 -7.67 19.38 -37.17
C GLY A 142 -6.96 18.38 -36.25
N ILE A 143 -5.91 18.77 -35.53
CA ILE A 143 -5.32 17.99 -34.46
C ILE A 143 -6.12 18.22 -33.19
N ASP A 144 -6.48 17.17 -32.48
CA ASP A 144 -7.04 17.19 -31.15
C ASP A 144 -6.17 16.35 -30.22
N LEU A 145 -5.81 16.91 -29.09
CA LEU A 145 -5.08 16.25 -28.01
C LEU A 145 -5.88 16.39 -26.72
N SER A 146 -6.18 15.29 -26.07
CA SER A 146 -6.78 15.27 -24.74
C SER A 146 -5.97 14.39 -23.82
N PHE A 147 -5.74 14.82 -22.58
CA PHE A 147 -5.15 13.97 -21.56
C PHE A 147 -5.76 14.24 -20.19
N MET A 148 -5.86 13.18 -19.39
CA MET A 148 -6.42 13.21 -18.05
C MET A 148 -5.42 12.66 -17.04
N PHE A 149 -5.10 13.46 -16.04
CA PHE A 149 -4.45 13.01 -14.83
C PHE A 149 -5.47 12.76 -13.73
N GLN A 150 -5.29 11.67 -13.00
CA GLN A 150 -5.99 11.34 -11.77
C GLN A 150 -4.98 11.36 -10.63
N PHE A 151 -5.37 11.88 -9.49
CA PHE A 151 -4.55 11.88 -8.29
C PHE A 151 -5.34 11.43 -7.07
N ASN A 152 -4.61 10.85 -6.12
CA ASN A 152 -5.08 10.48 -4.79
C ASN A 152 -3.98 10.83 -3.79
N TYR A 153 -4.34 11.34 -2.61
CA TYR A 153 -3.35 11.81 -1.66
C TYR A 153 -3.74 11.52 -0.21
N GLY A 154 -2.76 11.01 0.55
CA GLY A 154 -2.81 10.89 1.99
C GLY A 154 -3.63 9.71 2.49
N ASN A 155 -3.79 8.68 1.66
CA ASN A 155 -4.23 7.35 2.08
C ASN A 155 -3.03 6.43 2.28
N ASP A 156 -3.16 5.50 3.20
CA ASP A 156 -2.21 4.41 3.40
C ASP A 156 -2.75 3.11 2.78
N ILE A 157 -1.83 2.24 2.40
CA ILE A 157 -2.11 0.89 1.90
C ILE A 157 -1.49 -0.11 2.86
N TYR A 158 -2.29 -1.08 3.32
CA TYR A 158 -1.77 -2.25 4.02
C TYR A 158 -1.31 -3.30 3.00
N ASN A 159 0.02 -3.38 2.80
CA ASN A 159 0.65 -4.29 1.86
C ASN A 159 0.79 -5.70 2.46
N ALA A 160 -0.32 -6.43 2.54
CA ALA A 160 -0.35 -7.81 3.04
C ALA A 160 0.38 -8.78 2.10
N THR A 161 0.46 -8.46 0.81
CA THR A 161 1.27 -9.21 -0.17
C THR A 161 2.74 -9.17 0.20
N ARG A 162 3.28 -8.01 0.52
CA ARG A 162 4.68 -7.84 0.96
C ARG A 162 4.91 -8.50 2.31
N LEU A 163 3.99 -8.32 3.27
CA LEU A 163 4.04 -9.01 4.56
C LEU A 163 4.17 -10.53 4.36
N TYR A 164 3.30 -11.10 3.54
CA TYR A 164 3.29 -12.55 3.27
C TYR A 164 4.55 -13.02 2.55
N ALA A 165 5.01 -12.28 1.53
CA ALA A 165 6.15 -12.65 0.69
C ALA A 165 7.52 -12.35 1.33
N THR A 166 7.55 -11.72 2.51
CA THR A 166 8.80 -11.49 3.27
C THR A 166 8.92 -12.36 4.52
N GLN A 167 7.84 -13.01 4.95
CA GLN A 167 7.87 -13.92 6.09
C GLN A 167 8.60 -15.21 5.76
N THR A 168 9.84 -15.32 6.20
CA THR A 168 10.75 -16.45 5.90
C THR A 168 10.44 -17.72 6.68
N ARG A 169 9.63 -17.66 7.74
CA ARG A 169 9.30 -18.81 8.61
C ARG A 169 8.58 -19.95 7.87
N ASN A 170 7.98 -19.66 6.73
CA ASN A 170 7.27 -20.63 5.91
C ASN A 170 8.02 -20.90 4.60
N GLY A 171 9.09 -21.69 4.66
CA GLY A 171 10.07 -21.92 3.58
C GLY A 171 9.58 -22.60 2.30
N ARG A 172 8.25 -22.65 2.05
CA ARG A 172 7.67 -23.31 0.86
C ARG A 172 7.15 -22.32 -0.20
N ARG A 173 7.60 -21.07 -0.16
CA ARG A 173 7.14 -20.01 -1.08
C ARG A 173 8.31 -19.20 -1.65
N ASN A 174 8.08 -18.57 -2.78
CA ASN A 174 9.00 -17.56 -3.30
C ASN A 174 8.97 -16.33 -2.41
N MET A 175 10.15 -15.77 -2.16
CA MET A 175 10.33 -14.60 -1.31
C MET A 175 10.64 -13.37 -2.15
N MET A 176 10.29 -12.19 -1.64
CA MET A 176 10.74 -10.92 -2.23
C MET A 176 12.26 -10.76 -2.10
N ALA A 177 12.87 -10.07 -3.06
CA ALA A 177 14.33 -9.85 -3.10
C ALA A 177 14.87 -9.15 -1.84
N GLU A 178 14.07 -8.30 -1.19
CA GLU A 178 14.45 -7.61 0.06
C GLU A 178 14.84 -8.57 1.19
N VAL A 179 14.40 -9.83 1.14
CA VAL A 179 14.76 -10.85 2.14
C VAL A 179 16.25 -11.22 2.06
N ALA A 180 16.92 -10.96 0.95
CA ALA A 180 18.37 -11.14 0.85
C ALA A 180 19.12 -10.21 1.82
N ASP A 181 18.55 -9.04 2.13
CA ASP A 181 19.12 -8.04 3.05
C ASP A 181 18.68 -8.25 4.52
N ARG A 182 18.26 -9.47 4.85
CA ARG A 182 17.82 -9.83 6.21
C ARG A 182 18.94 -9.72 7.24
N TRP A 183 18.55 -9.51 8.47
CA TRP A 183 19.48 -9.51 9.60
C TRP A 183 20.23 -10.86 9.69
N SER A 184 21.51 -10.77 9.89
CA SER A 184 22.42 -11.87 10.26
C SER A 184 23.56 -11.29 11.10
N GLU A 185 24.38 -12.15 11.70
CA GLU A 185 25.57 -11.70 12.48
C GLU A 185 26.56 -10.89 11.64
N THR A 186 26.60 -11.13 10.33
CA THR A 186 27.46 -10.40 9.38
C THR A 186 26.74 -9.25 8.67
N ASN A 187 25.43 -9.12 8.85
CA ASN A 187 24.59 -8.06 8.28
C ASN A 187 23.59 -7.57 9.33
N ALA A 188 23.95 -6.54 10.10
CA ALA A 188 23.11 -5.96 11.15
C ALA A 188 21.97 -5.11 10.59
N SER A 189 21.15 -5.68 9.68
CA SER A 189 19.97 -5.03 9.12
C SER A 189 19.03 -4.56 10.23
N ASN A 190 18.56 -3.32 10.15
CA ASN A 190 17.53 -2.79 11.06
C ASN A 190 16.16 -2.66 10.35
N LYS A 191 16.02 -3.28 9.17
CA LYS A 191 14.81 -3.19 8.34
C LYS A 191 14.16 -4.54 8.09
N VAL A 192 14.96 -5.59 7.87
CA VAL A 192 14.47 -6.92 7.48
C VAL A 192 14.88 -7.93 8.56
N PRO A 193 13.92 -8.54 9.27
CA PRO A 193 14.20 -9.51 10.32
C PRO A 193 15.00 -10.73 9.83
N SER A 194 15.63 -11.44 10.75
CA SER A 194 16.25 -12.73 10.47
C SER A 194 15.22 -13.77 10.01
N VAL A 195 15.68 -14.94 9.54
CA VAL A 195 14.79 -16.02 9.07
C VAL A 195 13.71 -16.41 10.10
N LYS A 196 14.05 -16.43 11.37
CA LYS A 196 13.12 -16.72 12.47
C LYS A 196 12.60 -15.45 13.17
N GLY A 197 13.01 -14.26 12.72
CA GLY A 197 12.74 -13.01 13.42
C GLY A 197 11.36 -12.39 13.23
N TYR A 198 10.52 -12.97 12.39
CA TYR A 198 9.14 -12.54 12.20
C TYR A 198 8.23 -13.14 13.26
N ILE A 199 7.29 -12.33 13.75
CA ILE A 199 6.20 -12.83 14.60
C ILE A 199 5.02 -13.16 13.69
N THR A 200 4.59 -14.41 13.74
CA THR A 200 3.47 -14.88 12.95
C THR A 200 2.19 -14.18 13.37
N ASN A 201 1.40 -13.73 12.42
CA ASN A 201 0.11 -13.07 12.60
C ASN A 201 0.16 -11.63 13.13
N ASP A 202 1.31 -11.05 13.42
CA ASP A 202 1.35 -9.66 13.84
C ASP A 202 1.24 -8.71 12.64
N VAL A 203 0.40 -7.70 12.80
CA VAL A 203 0.22 -6.56 11.88
C VAL A 203 1.05 -5.42 12.40
N TYR A 204 1.93 -4.85 11.58
CA TYR A 204 2.80 -3.76 12.02
C TYR A 204 3.17 -2.78 10.89
N SER A 205 3.53 -1.57 11.27
CA SER A 205 3.62 -0.39 10.41
C SER A 205 4.62 -0.52 9.25
N ARG A 206 5.58 -1.45 9.29
CA ARG A 206 6.51 -1.71 8.19
C ARG A 206 5.82 -2.06 6.86
N PHE A 207 4.60 -2.59 6.93
CA PHE A 207 3.80 -3.00 5.78
C PHE A 207 2.63 -2.05 5.49
N VAL A 208 2.61 -0.91 6.17
CA VAL A 208 1.70 0.19 5.86
C VAL A 208 2.49 1.23 5.08
N GLU A 209 2.08 1.49 3.86
CA GLU A 209 2.82 2.31 2.89
C GLU A 209 1.95 3.44 2.37
N ASP A 210 2.59 4.57 1.99
CA ASP A 210 1.88 5.69 1.35
C ASP A 210 1.27 5.26 0.02
N GLY A 211 -0.05 5.36 -0.08
CA GLY A 211 -0.84 5.08 -1.26
C GLY A 211 -1.10 6.28 -2.16
N SER A 212 -0.47 7.42 -1.90
CA SER A 212 -0.61 8.62 -2.72
C SER A 212 -0.08 8.40 -4.13
N PHE A 213 -0.80 8.89 -5.15
CA PHE A 213 -0.35 8.74 -6.53
C PHE A 213 -0.84 9.87 -7.45
N LEU A 214 -0.11 10.02 -8.57
CA LEU A 214 -0.52 10.78 -9.74
C LEU A 214 -0.43 9.87 -10.98
N ARG A 215 -1.56 9.64 -11.65
CA ARG A 215 -1.67 8.73 -12.79
C ARG A 215 -2.08 9.46 -14.06
N LEU A 216 -1.37 9.23 -15.17
CA LEU A 216 -1.87 9.57 -16.51
C LEU A 216 -2.89 8.49 -16.92
N LYS A 217 -4.16 8.82 -16.66
CA LYS A 217 -5.29 7.89 -16.82
C LYS A 217 -5.66 7.65 -18.27
N ASN A 218 -5.66 8.72 -19.05
CA ASN A 218 -5.99 8.68 -20.46
C ASN A 218 -5.21 9.74 -21.24
N VAL A 219 -4.81 9.39 -22.44
CA VAL A 219 -4.29 10.34 -23.46
C VAL A 219 -4.92 9.92 -24.78
N THR A 220 -5.40 10.90 -25.56
CA THR A 220 -5.93 10.69 -26.91
C THR A 220 -5.37 11.76 -27.82
N LEU A 221 -4.78 11.33 -28.92
CA LEU A 221 -4.33 12.19 -30.00
C LEU A 221 -5.12 11.83 -31.26
N GLY A 222 -5.84 12.79 -31.82
CA GLY A 222 -6.62 12.64 -33.03
C GLY A 222 -6.22 13.63 -34.12
N TYR A 223 -6.48 13.26 -35.35
CA TYR A 223 -6.36 14.15 -36.51
C TYR A 223 -7.58 14.01 -37.42
N THR A 224 -8.29 15.11 -37.59
CA THR A 224 -9.39 15.21 -38.54
C THR A 224 -8.85 15.73 -39.87
N LEU A 225 -8.97 14.94 -40.91
CA LEU A 225 -8.50 15.26 -42.25
C LEU A 225 -9.28 16.46 -42.81
N PRO A 226 -8.63 17.36 -43.58
CA PRO A 226 -9.30 18.45 -44.27
C PRO A 226 -10.40 17.95 -45.19
N HIS A 227 -11.60 18.51 -45.08
CA HIS A 227 -12.76 18.12 -45.91
C HIS A 227 -12.48 18.13 -47.41
N LYS A 228 -11.61 19.03 -47.89
CA LYS A 228 -11.19 19.07 -49.33
C LYS A 228 -10.56 17.76 -49.82
N TRP A 229 -10.00 16.93 -48.91
CA TRP A 229 -9.42 15.63 -49.25
C TRP A 229 -10.47 14.52 -49.24
N THR A 230 -11.41 14.57 -48.29
CA THR A 230 -12.38 13.50 -48.02
C THR A 230 -13.63 13.60 -48.92
N LYS A 231 -14.00 14.81 -49.35
CA LYS A 231 -15.18 15.00 -50.22
C LYS A 231 -15.15 14.23 -51.54
N LYS A 232 -13.98 13.91 -52.06
CA LYS A 232 -13.82 13.09 -53.29
C LYS A 232 -14.34 11.67 -53.10
N PHE A 233 -14.46 11.21 -51.87
CA PHE A 233 -14.94 9.87 -51.47
C PHE A 233 -16.33 9.92 -50.82
N TYR A 234 -17.05 11.04 -50.92
CA TYR A 234 -18.35 11.26 -50.29
C TYR A 234 -18.30 11.17 -48.76
N VAL A 235 -17.13 11.36 -48.13
CA VAL A 235 -16.92 11.36 -46.73
C VAL A 235 -16.94 12.80 -46.21
N SER A 236 -17.91 13.14 -45.35
CA SER A 236 -18.07 14.47 -44.78
C SER A 236 -17.02 14.76 -43.66
N LYS A 237 -16.64 13.73 -42.92
CA LYS A 237 -15.61 13.81 -41.88
C LYS A 237 -14.84 12.49 -41.76
N LEU A 238 -13.51 12.57 -41.73
CA LEU A 238 -12.62 11.45 -41.45
C LEU A 238 -11.67 11.90 -40.34
N ARG A 239 -11.73 11.23 -39.21
CA ARG A 239 -10.79 11.41 -38.09
C ARG A 239 -10.10 10.09 -37.78
N VAL A 240 -8.78 10.13 -37.69
CA VAL A 240 -7.96 9.01 -37.18
C VAL A 240 -7.47 9.39 -35.80
N TYR A 241 -7.40 8.42 -34.89
CA TYR A 241 -6.92 8.67 -33.55
C TYR A 241 -6.18 7.50 -32.95
N ALA A 242 -5.31 7.81 -31.98
CA ALA A 242 -4.68 6.86 -31.08
C ALA A 242 -4.95 7.28 -29.65
N SER A 243 -5.26 6.35 -28.79
CA SER A 243 -5.38 6.59 -27.34
C SER A 243 -4.60 5.58 -26.53
N GLY A 244 -4.15 6.03 -25.35
CA GLY A 244 -3.49 5.21 -24.35
C GLY A 244 -4.14 5.39 -22.98
N GLN A 245 -4.28 4.28 -22.26
CA GLN A 245 -4.83 4.32 -20.89
C GLN A 245 -3.82 3.76 -19.89
N ASN A 246 -3.81 4.31 -18.68
CA ASN A 246 -2.94 3.93 -17.56
C ASN A 246 -1.45 3.91 -17.95
N LEU A 247 -0.99 4.90 -18.71
CA LEU A 247 0.35 4.89 -19.32
C LEU A 247 1.47 4.93 -18.30
N PHE A 248 1.32 5.73 -17.25
CA PHE A 248 2.23 5.74 -16.11
C PHE A 248 1.52 6.18 -14.82
N CYS A 249 2.13 5.81 -13.69
CA CYS A 249 1.71 6.20 -12.35
C CYS A 249 2.95 6.60 -11.54
N ILE A 250 2.95 7.81 -11.00
CA ILE A 250 3.98 8.29 -10.08
C ILE A 250 3.44 8.02 -8.67
N ASN A 251 4.16 7.23 -7.88
CA ASN A 251 3.81 6.86 -6.51
C ASN A 251 5.05 6.39 -5.75
N GLY A 252 4.95 6.28 -4.43
CA GLY A 252 5.97 5.72 -3.55
C GLY A 252 5.68 4.28 -3.09
N TYR A 253 4.55 3.71 -3.51
CA TYR A 253 4.11 2.38 -3.11
C TYR A 253 5.01 1.29 -3.70
N SER A 254 5.38 0.30 -2.88
CA SER A 254 6.28 -0.79 -3.30
C SER A 254 5.59 -1.93 -4.06
N GLY A 255 4.24 -2.00 -3.98
CA GLY A 255 3.43 -2.99 -4.71
C GLY A 255 3.19 -2.61 -6.17
N TYR A 256 2.37 -3.40 -6.86
CA TYR A 256 2.16 -3.23 -8.30
C TYR A 256 1.33 -2.00 -8.68
N ASP A 257 0.34 -1.64 -7.87
CA ASP A 257 -0.58 -0.54 -8.17
C ASP A 257 -1.12 0.09 -6.88
N PRO A 258 -0.95 1.41 -6.65
CA PRO A 258 -1.46 2.07 -5.44
C PRO A 258 -2.99 2.23 -5.41
N GLU A 259 -3.67 2.03 -6.53
CA GLU A 259 -5.14 2.05 -6.61
C GLU A 259 -5.72 0.66 -6.31
N VAL A 260 -5.46 0.18 -5.09
CA VAL A 260 -5.77 -1.18 -4.64
C VAL A 260 -6.69 -1.18 -3.42
N SER A 261 -7.65 -2.12 -3.43
CA SER A 261 -8.43 -2.55 -2.27
C SER A 261 -9.03 -3.92 -2.56
N THR A 262 -8.36 -4.97 -2.13
CA THR A 262 -8.75 -6.35 -2.44
C THR A 262 -9.96 -6.84 -1.65
N THR A 263 -10.31 -6.18 -0.55
CA THR A 263 -11.55 -6.41 0.21
C THR A 263 -12.78 -5.79 -0.46
N GLY A 264 -12.61 -5.18 -1.63
CA GLY A 264 -13.70 -4.64 -2.43
C GLY A 264 -14.43 -3.49 -1.74
N SER A 265 -15.74 -3.64 -1.60
CA SER A 265 -16.61 -2.60 -1.02
C SER A 265 -16.76 -2.66 0.49
N ASN A 266 -15.96 -3.47 1.21
CA ASN A 266 -16.02 -3.49 2.68
C ASN A 266 -15.48 -2.17 3.25
N PRO A 267 -16.32 -1.28 3.81
CA PRO A 267 -15.89 0.02 4.30
C PRO A 267 -15.06 -0.07 5.59
N MET A 268 -15.06 -1.24 6.25
CA MET A 268 -14.33 -1.45 7.48
C MET A 268 -12.86 -1.83 7.26
N THR A 269 -12.51 -2.35 6.07
CA THR A 269 -11.18 -2.86 5.74
C THR A 269 -10.68 -2.37 4.38
N PRO A 270 -10.73 -1.05 4.07
CA PRO A 270 -10.27 -0.50 2.80
C PRO A 270 -8.74 -0.52 2.68
N GLY A 271 -8.23 -0.35 1.45
CA GLY A 271 -6.79 -0.16 1.21
C GLY A 271 -5.92 -1.37 1.49
N LEU A 272 -6.49 -2.56 1.50
CA LEU A 272 -5.74 -3.81 1.60
C LEU A 272 -5.20 -4.23 0.23
N ASP A 273 -3.90 -4.52 0.14
CA ASP A 273 -3.30 -5.21 -1.01
C ASP A 273 -2.98 -6.67 -0.67
N TRP A 274 -3.78 -7.58 -1.22
CA TRP A 274 -3.56 -9.01 -1.14
C TRP A 274 -3.61 -9.64 -2.52
N GLY A 275 -2.43 -9.72 -3.17
CA GLY A 275 -2.29 -10.32 -4.49
C GLY A 275 -3.05 -9.59 -5.60
N ALA A 276 -3.23 -8.27 -5.47
CA ALA A 276 -3.94 -7.48 -6.45
C ALA A 276 -3.22 -7.45 -7.80
N TYR A 277 -4.00 -7.65 -8.87
CA TYR A 277 -3.47 -7.55 -10.22
C TYR A 277 -3.37 -6.07 -10.65
N PRO A 278 -2.23 -5.64 -11.22
CA PRO A 278 -2.06 -4.26 -11.66
C PRO A 278 -2.97 -3.89 -12.82
N LYS A 279 -3.36 -2.63 -12.91
CA LYS A 279 -4.13 -2.11 -14.05
C LYS A 279 -3.35 -2.21 -15.34
N SER A 280 -3.98 -2.75 -16.39
CA SER A 280 -3.39 -2.90 -17.70
C SER A 280 -3.17 -1.55 -18.39
N ARG A 281 -2.09 -1.41 -19.16
CA ARG A 281 -1.95 -0.37 -20.17
C ARG A 281 -2.72 -0.80 -21.41
N VAL A 282 -3.54 0.10 -21.94
CA VAL A 282 -4.33 -0.18 -23.15
C VAL A 282 -4.01 0.85 -24.22
N PHE A 283 -3.74 0.40 -25.43
CA PHE A 283 -3.57 1.25 -26.61
C PHE A 283 -4.70 0.96 -27.58
N THR A 284 -5.36 2.00 -28.05
CA THR A 284 -6.46 1.91 -29.01
C THR A 284 -6.16 2.79 -30.21
N PHE A 285 -6.37 2.24 -31.39
CA PHE A 285 -6.30 2.98 -32.65
C PHE A 285 -7.68 2.92 -33.30
N GLY A 286 -8.17 4.04 -33.79
CA GLY A 286 -9.50 4.10 -34.35
C GLY A 286 -9.64 5.10 -35.49
N ILE A 287 -10.70 4.89 -36.27
CA ILE A 287 -11.11 5.74 -37.38
C ILE A 287 -12.58 6.10 -37.17
N ASP A 288 -12.89 7.39 -37.17
CA ASP A 288 -14.27 7.91 -37.17
C ASP A 288 -14.60 8.38 -38.59
N LEU A 289 -15.62 7.81 -39.19
CA LEU A 289 -16.12 8.14 -40.54
C LEU A 289 -17.54 8.69 -40.43
N GLN A 290 -17.78 9.79 -41.13
CA GLN A 290 -19.12 10.36 -41.31
C GLN A 290 -19.34 10.63 -42.80
N PHE A 291 -20.44 10.13 -43.32
CA PHE A 291 -20.86 10.32 -44.68
C PHE A 291 -21.85 11.46 -44.85
#